data_8c7efec9bdcb2d10aefb9192b2a1213b
#
_entry.id   8c7efec9bdcb2d10aefb9192b2a1213b
#
_cell.length_a   1.000
_cell.length_b   1.000
_cell.length_c   1.000
_cell.angle_alpha   90.00
_cell.angle_beta   90.00
_cell.angle_gamma   90.00
#
_symmetry.space_group_name_H-M   'P 1'
#
loop_
_entity.id
_entity.type
_entity.pdbx_description
1 polymer ?
#
loop_
_entity_poly.entity_id
_entity_poly.type
_entity_poly.pdbx_seq_one_letter_code
_entity_poly.pdbx_strand_id
1 'polypeptide(L)'
;ASVDERKQLFLRIMLPLSMRVNEEIIVRRERLMAIQAKGISGIPVNANDQQWVEQLMKRYRVTDGGITALLERIDIIPTSLMLAQSAEESGWGTSRFVRKGNALFGQWAWGDDEGIVPEDREDGKTHVIKAFASLMDSVRAYARNINSHPAYQVLREKRAELRADGQLVTGWDLASTLTKYSERG
;
A
#
# COMPACT_ATOMS: atom_id res chain seq x y z
N ALA A 1 25.13 17.12 0.11
CA ALA A 1 24.10 17.32 -0.92
C ALA A 1 23.22 18.51 -0.52
N SER A 2 22.89 19.39 -1.46
CA SER A 2 21.91 20.45 -1.24
C SER A 2 20.53 19.86 -0.96
N VAL A 3 19.58 20.67 -0.50
CA VAL A 3 18.20 20.21 -0.29
C VAL A 3 17.59 19.71 -1.60
N ASP A 4 17.85 20.40 -2.71
CA ASP A 4 17.31 20.03 -4.02
C ASP A 4 17.94 18.75 -4.57
N GLU A 5 19.25 18.57 -4.45
CA GLU A 5 19.94 17.33 -4.83
C GLU A 5 19.38 16.13 -4.05
N ARG A 6 19.12 16.28 -2.75
CA ARG A 6 18.54 15.24 -1.90
C ARG A 6 17.13 14.88 -2.35
N LYS A 7 16.28 15.87 -2.63
CA LYS A 7 14.92 15.64 -3.13
C LYS A 7 14.93 14.93 -4.48
N GLN A 8 15.79 15.36 -5.39
CA GLN A 8 15.94 14.72 -6.69
C GLN A 8 16.41 13.26 -6.56
N LEU A 9 17.40 12.99 -5.72
CA LEU A 9 17.90 11.64 -5.47
C LEU A 9 16.79 10.76 -4.88
N PHE A 10 16.05 11.27 -3.89
CA PHE A 10 14.91 10.58 -3.30
C PHE A 10 13.88 10.18 -4.35
N LEU A 11 13.47 11.11 -5.21
CA LEU A 11 12.50 10.84 -6.26
C LEU A 11 13.03 9.82 -7.29
N ARG A 12 14.31 9.90 -7.67
CA ARG A 12 14.94 8.92 -8.57
C ARG A 12 14.95 7.50 -8.01
N ILE A 13 15.03 7.35 -6.67
CA ILE A 13 14.96 6.05 -6.01
C ILE A 13 13.50 5.59 -5.88
N MET A 14 12.61 6.47 -5.42
CA MET A 14 11.25 6.09 -5.07
C MET A 14 10.34 5.88 -6.27
N LEU A 15 10.55 6.62 -7.37
CA LEU A 15 9.72 6.51 -8.56
C LEU A 15 9.72 5.08 -9.15
N PRO A 16 10.86 4.45 -9.46
CA PRO A 16 10.87 3.10 -10.00
C PRO A 16 10.33 2.06 -9.00
N LEU A 17 10.56 2.23 -7.70
CA LEU A 17 10.01 1.34 -6.68
C LEU A 17 8.48 1.39 -6.65
N SER A 18 7.92 2.60 -6.68
CA SER A 18 6.46 2.81 -6.69
C SER A 18 5.82 2.26 -7.96
N MET A 19 6.44 2.48 -9.11
CA MET A 19 5.97 1.93 -10.40
C MET A 19 6.01 0.40 -10.39
N ARG A 20 7.09 -0.19 -9.90
CA ARG A 20 7.23 -1.65 -9.83
C ARG A 20 6.18 -2.30 -8.93
N VAL A 21 5.86 -1.69 -7.79
CA VAL A 21 4.79 -2.19 -6.91
C VAL A 21 3.43 -2.10 -7.60
N ASN A 22 3.16 -1.04 -8.34
CA ASN A 22 1.94 -0.92 -9.13
C ASN A 22 1.85 -1.96 -10.25
N GLU A 23 2.95 -2.26 -10.95
CA GLU A 23 3.01 -3.35 -11.93
C GLU A 23 2.63 -4.70 -11.28
N GLU A 24 3.19 -5.02 -10.12
CA GLU A 24 2.84 -6.24 -9.37
C GLU A 24 1.36 -6.29 -8.99
N ILE A 25 0.75 -5.13 -8.66
CA ILE A 25 -0.68 -5.03 -8.37
C ILE A 25 -1.51 -5.23 -9.63
N ILE A 26 -1.12 -4.63 -10.77
CA ILE A 26 -1.81 -4.76 -12.06
C ILE A 26 -1.85 -6.23 -12.47
N VAL A 27 -0.72 -6.92 -12.50
CA VAL A 27 -0.64 -8.34 -12.86
C VAL A 27 -1.57 -9.20 -11.98
N ARG A 28 -1.61 -8.91 -10.69
CA ARG A 28 -2.49 -9.61 -9.75
C ARG A 28 -3.97 -9.33 -10.03
N ARG A 29 -4.29 -8.07 -10.33
CA ARG A 29 -5.64 -7.63 -10.67
C ARG A 29 -6.13 -8.26 -11.97
N GLU A 30 -5.30 -8.28 -13.01
CA GLU A 30 -5.62 -8.90 -14.30
C GLU A 30 -5.91 -10.40 -14.16
N ARG A 31 -5.14 -11.13 -13.36
CA ARG A 31 -5.41 -12.54 -13.06
C ARG A 31 -6.76 -12.71 -12.34
N LEU A 32 -7.09 -11.85 -11.37
CA LEU A 32 -8.39 -11.87 -10.69
C LEU A 32 -9.55 -11.63 -11.65
N MET A 33 -9.42 -10.66 -12.55
CA MET A 33 -10.43 -10.37 -13.57
C MET A 33 -10.63 -11.57 -14.53
N ALA A 34 -9.55 -12.22 -14.93
CA ALA A 34 -9.64 -13.43 -15.75
C ALA A 34 -10.34 -14.60 -15.04
N ILE A 35 -10.07 -14.79 -13.75
CA ILE A 35 -10.75 -15.80 -12.93
C ILE A 35 -12.24 -15.47 -12.76
N GLN A 36 -12.57 -14.20 -12.52
CA GLN A 36 -13.94 -13.73 -12.41
C GLN A 36 -14.73 -13.97 -13.71
N ALA A 37 -14.13 -13.65 -14.86
CA ALA A 37 -14.73 -13.85 -16.16
C ALA A 37 -15.05 -15.34 -16.44
N LYS A 38 -14.16 -16.26 -16.05
CA LYS A 38 -14.44 -17.70 -16.12
C LYS A 38 -15.67 -18.08 -15.29
N GLY A 39 -15.75 -17.63 -14.04
CA GLY A 39 -16.89 -17.89 -13.17
C GLY A 39 -18.21 -17.38 -13.74
N ILE A 40 -18.24 -16.16 -14.30
CA ILE A 40 -19.42 -15.58 -14.94
C ILE A 40 -19.84 -16.40 -16.17
N SER A 41 -18.88 -16.93 -16.95
CA SER A 41 -19.13 -17.75 -18.13
C SER A 41 -19.43 -19.22 -17.83
N GLY A 42 -19.55 -19.60 -16.56
CA GLY A 42 -19.77 -20.99 -16.15
C GLY A 42 -18.56 -21.92 -16.39
N ILE A 43 -17.38 -21.38 -16.68
CA ILE A 43 -16.16 -22.15 -16.88
C ILE A 43 -15.58 -22.50 -15.51
N PRO A 44 -15.28 -23.78 -15.22
CA PRO A 44 -14.71 -24.18 -13.93
C PRO A 44 -13.37 -23.49 -13.65
N VAL A 45 -13.25 -22.91 -12.47
CA VAL A 45 -11.96 -22.39 -11.96
C VAL A 45 -11.16 -23.55 -11.39
N ASN A 46 -9.90 -23.69 -11.80
CA ASN A 46 -9.03 -24.76 -11.32
C ASN A 46 -8.65 -24.57 -9.84
N ALA A 47 -8.25 -25.66 -9.18
CA ALA A 47 -7.95 -25.69 -7.75
C ALA A 47 -6.83 -24.70 -7.35
N ASN A 48 -5.81 -24.51 -8.20
CA ASN A 48 -4.72 -23.59 -7.91
C ASN A 48 -5.20 -22.11 -7.90
N ASP A 49 -6.09 -21.74 -8.84
CA ASP A 49 -6.67 -20.41 -8.87
C ASP A 49 -7.63 -20.20 -7.69
N GLN A 50 -8.41 -21.21 -7.30
CA GLN A 50 -9.28 -21.13 -6.13
C GLN A 50 -8.45 -20.90 -4.86
N GLN A 51 -7.43 -21.72 -4.63
CA GLN A 51 -6.53 -21.57 -3.47
C GLN A 51 -5.81 -20.22 -3.45
N TRP A 52 -5.39 -19.72 -4.62
CA TRP A 52 -4.76 -18.41 -4.73
C TRP A 52 -5.73 -17.27 -4.37
N VAL A 53 -6.99 -17.34 -4.81
CA VAL A 53 -8.03 -16.37 -4.44
C VAL A 53 -8.28 -16.40 -2.94
N GLU A 54 -8.39 -17.58 -2.32
CA GLU A 54 -8.56 -17.70 -0.86
C GLU A 54 -7.40 -17.08 -0.07
N GLN A 55 -6.16 -17.29 -0.53
CA GLN A 55 -4.98 -16.66 0.07
C GLN A 55 -5.03 -15.13 -0.03
N LEU A 56 -5.50 -14.61 -1.18
CA LEU A 56 -5.69 -13.16 -1.35
C LEU A 56 -6.80 -12.64 -0.45
N MET A 57 -7.92 -13.33 -0.31
CA MET A 57 -9.00 -12.92 0.59
C MET A 57 -8.47 -12.77 2.03
N LYS A 58 -7.72 -13.73 2.53
CA LYS A 58 -7.06 -13.64 3.84
C LYS A 58 -6.09 -12.46 3.92
N ARG A 59 -5.21 -12.32 2.92
CA ARG A 59 -4.17 -11.30 2.87
C ARG A 59 -4.73 -9.87 2.81
N TYR A 60 -5.84 -9.67 2.10
CA TYR A 60 -6.50 -8.39 1.93
C TYR A 60 -7.71 -8.19 2.85
N ARG A 61 -7.91 -9.09 3.83
CA ARG A 61 -8.97 -9.01 4.85
C ARG A 61 -10.38 -8.96 4.24
N VAL A 62 -10.60 -9.74 3.19
CA VAL A 62 -11.92 -9.91 2.56
C VAL A 62 -12.60 -11.12 3.19
N THR A 63 -13.72 -10.90 3.87
CA THR A 63 -14.50 -11.95 4.53
C THR A 63 -15.68 -12.40 3.69
N ASP A 64 -16.20 -11.49 2.87
CA ASP A 64 -17.36 -11.72 2.00
C ASP A 64 -17.24 -10.90 0.70
N GLY A 65 -18.17 -11.07 -0.24
CA GLY A 65 -18.12 -10.38 -1.54
C GLY A 65 -17.15 -10.99 -2.57
N GLY A 66 -16.35 -11.98 -2.19
CA GLY A 66 -15.51 -12.77 -3.10
C GLY A 66 -14.54 -11.95 -3.97
N ILE A 67 -14.43 -12.32 -5.25
CA ILE A 67 -13.50 -11.67 -6.20
C ILE A 67 -13.87 -10.20 -6.44
N THR A 68 -15.14 -9.84 -6.40
CA THR A 68 -15.59 -8.44 -6.57
C THR A 68 -15.01 -7.56 -5.46
N ALA A 69 -15.11 -7.98 -4.21
CA ALA A 69 -14.52 -7.27 -3.08
C ALA A 69 -12.98 -7.26 -3.13
N LEU A 70 -12.35 -8.32 -3.64
CA LEU A 70 -10.90 -8.31 -3.90
C LEU A 70 -10.51 -7.28 -4.96
N LEU A 71 -11.27 -7.14 -6.04
CA LEU A 71 -11.00 -6.17 -7.10
C LEU A 71 -11.18 -4.73 -6.66
N GLU A 72 -12.04 -4.45 -5.68
CA GLU A 72 -12.12 -3.14 -5.05
C GLU A 72 -10.84 -2.83 -4.23
N ARG A 73 -10.30 -3.83 -3.54
CA ARG A 73 -9.10 -3.69 -2.70
C ARG A 73 -7.80 -3.74 -3.51
N ILE A 74 -7.66 -4.69 -4.42
CA ILE A 74 -6.43 -4.90 -5.21
C ILE A 74 -6.45 -4.00 -6.43
N ASP A 75 -6.00 -2.76 -6.22
CA ASP A 75 -5.84 -1.78 -7.28
C ASP A 75 -4.63 -0.88 -7.00
N ILE A 76 -4.14 -0.19 -8.02
CA ILE A 76 -2.97 0.67 -7.93
C ILE A 76 -3.17 1.79 -6.91
N ILE A 77 -2.05 2.21 -6.33
CA ILE A 77 -1.97 3.47 -5.61
C ILE A 77 -1.31 4.48 -6.56
N PRO A 78 -1.91 5.64 -6.84
CA PRO A 78 -1.27 6.63 -7.71
C PRO A 78 0.17 6.90 -7.29
N THR A 79 1.09 6.82 -8.24
CA THR A 79 2.53 6.96 -7.96
C THR A 79 2.84 8.28 -7.28
N SER A 80 2.18 9.38 -7.70
CA SER A 80 2.31 10.70 -7.07
C SER A 80 1.95 10.68 -5.58
N LEU A 81 0.92 9.92 -5.20
CA LEU A 81 0.49 9.77 -3.81
C LEU A 81 1.53 9.01 -2.99
N MET A 82 2.06 7.90 -3.52
CA MET A 82 3.14 7.15 -2.86
C MET A 82 4.39 8.00 -2.67
N LEU A 83 4.77 8.79 -3.67
CA LEU A 83 5.92 9.69 -3.61
C LEU A 83 5.71 10.79 -2.56
N ALA A 84 4.56 11.45 -2.56
CA ALA A 84 4.25 12.51 -1.61
C ALA A 84 4.29 12.01 -0.16
N GLN A 85 3.58 10.92 0.13
CA GLN A 85 3.56 10.34 1.47
C GLN A 85 4.92 9.82 1.93
N SER A 86 5.66 9.13 1.05
CA SER A 86 7.01 8.67 1.41
C SER A 86 7.96 9.83 1.67
N ALA A 87 7.86 10.93 0.93
CA ALA A 87 8.68 12.12 1.15
C ALA A 87 8.38 12.79 2.49
N GLU A 88 7.11 12.94 2.83
CA GLU A 88 6.65 13.55 4.07
C GLU A 88 7.05 12.70 5.28
N GLU A 89 6.64 11.43 5.32
CA GLU A 89 6.86 10.51 6.43
C GLU A 89 8.34 10.20 6.70
N SER A 90 9.16 10.17 5.65
CA SER A 90 10.59 9.85 5.77
C SER A 90 11.51 11.07 5.90
N GLY A 91 10.96 12.30 5.82
CA GLY A 91 11.75 13.51 5.68
C GLY A 91 12.68 13.46 4.46
N TRP A 92 12.14 13.07 3.30
CA TRP A 92 12.90 12.84 2.06
C TRP A 92 14.03 11.80 2.23
N GLY A 93 13.74 10.72 2.95
CA GLY A 93 14.66 9.62 3.18
C GLY A 93 15.73 9.88 4.22
N THR A 94 15.67 10.98 4.97
CA THR A 94 16.70 11.31 5.97
C THR A 94 16.41 10.81 7.37
N SER A 95 15.18 10.33 7.64
CA SER A 95 14.81 9.87 8.97
C SER A 95 15.68 8.70 9.44
N ARG A 96 15.84 8.59 10.76
CA ARG A 96 16.52 7.45 11.39
C ARG A 96 15.89 6.12 11.03
N PHE A 97 14.58 6.09 10.90
CA PHE A 97 13.81 4.88 10.59
C PHE A 97 14.10 4.37 9.17
N VAL A 98 14.25 5.25 8.18
CA VAL A 98 14.68 4.85 6.84
C VAL A 98 16.11 4.31 6.85
N ARG A 99 17.03 5.02 7.50
CA ARG A 99 18.45 4.64 7.49
C ARG A 99 18.76 3.34 8.22
N LYS A 100 18.01 3.01 9.27
CA LYS A 100 18.23 1.81 10.10
C LYS A 100 17.31 0.64 9.76
N GLY A 101 16.15 0.91 9.15
CA GLY A 101 15.13 -0.14 8.94
C GLY A 101 14.32 0.01 7.66
N ASN A 102 14.78 0.77 6.66
CA ASN A 102 14.09 0.96 5.39
C ASN A 102 12.60 1.39 5.54
N ALA A 103 12.23 2.02 6.68
CA ALA A 103 10.85 2.36 7.05
C ALA A 103 10.46 3.71 6.45
N LEU A 104 9.98 3.70 5.19
CA LEU A 104 9.64 4.90 4.42
C LEU A 104 8.34 5.57 4.86
N PHE A 105 7.39 4.82 5.43
CA PHE A 105 6.02 5.26 5.69
C PHE A 105 5.65 5.20 7.19
N GLY A 106 6.61 5.09 8.07
CA GLY A 106 6.38 5.11 9.52
C GLY A 106 5.36 4.09 10.04
N GLN A 107 5.23 2.94 9.39
CA GLN A 107 4.24 1.93 9.78
C GLN A 107 4.55 1.35 11.15
N TRP A 108 3.55 1.28 12.00
CA TRP A 108 3.66 0.73 13.34
C TRP A 108 3.52 -0.78 13.33
N ALA A 109 4.22 -1.42 14.25
CA ALA A 109 4.10 -2.84 14.57
C ALA A 109 3.98 -3.01 16.10
N TRP A 110 3.42 -4.12 16.54
CA TRP A 110 3.20 -4.46 17.94
C TRP A 110 3.66 -5.87 18.21
N GLY A 111 4.04 -6.14 19.45
CA GLY A 111 4.49 -7.47 19.87
C GLY A 111 5.92 -7.77 19.44
N ASP A 112 6.16 -9.01 19.02
CA ASP A 112 7.50 -9.54 18.68
C ASP A 112 7.94 -9.21 17.24
N ASP A 113 7.21 -8.37 16.53
CA ASP A 113 7.60 -7.92 15.19
C ASP A 113 8.92 -7.14 15.24
N GLU A 114 9.84 -7.42 14.31
CA GLU A 114 11.08 -6.66 14.17
C GLU A 114 10.79 -5.18 13.86
N GLY A 115 11.34 -4.29 14.68
CA GLY A 115 11.10 -2.87 14.52
C GLY A 115 12.09 -1.99 15.27
N ILE A 116 12.04 -0.71 14.98
CA ILE A 116 12.86 0.31 15.61
C ILE A 116 12.01 1.03 16.66
N VAL A 117 12.49 1.04 17.91
CA VAL A 117 11.84 1.75 19.00
C VAL A 117 11.92 3.26 18.74
N PRO A 118 10.79 4.00 18.73
CA PRO A 118 10.80 5.47 18.72
C PRO A 118 11.53 6.04 19.94
N GLU A 119 12.29 7.13 19.77
CA GLU A 119 13.00 7.76 20.89
C GLU A 119 12.06 8.39 21.89
N ASP A 120 10.93 8.95 21.41
CA ASP A 120 9.90 9.61 22.21
C ASP A 120 8.76 8.65 22.63
N ARG A 121 9.01 7.33 22.63
CA ARG A 121 7.99 6.37 23.05
C ARG A 121 7.72 6.51 24.54
N GLU A 122 6.45 6.78 24.88
CA GLU A 122 5.98 6.85 26.26
C GLU A 122 6.26 5.54 27.00
N ASP A 123 6.58 5.65 28.30
CA ASP A 123 6.78 4.49 29.17
C ASP A 123 5.53 3.60 29.22
N GLY A 124 5.75 2.29 29.06
CA GLY A 124 4.68 1.28 29.02
C GLY A 124 4.05 1.05 27.63
N LYS A 125 4.39 1.82 26.61
CA LYS A 125 3.98 1.52 25.21
C LYS A 125 4.92 0.49 24.58
N THR A 126 4.35 -0.45 23.82
CA THR A 126 5.11 -1.56 23.18
C THR A 126 5.24 -1.42 21.66
N HIS A 127 4.65 -0.35 21.07
CA HIS A 127 4.71 -0.16 19.63
C HIS A 127 6.13 0.18 19.15
N VAL A 128 6.46 -0.32 17.98
CA VAL A 128 7.71 -0.05 17.26
C VAL A 128 7.41 0.40 15.84
N ILE A 129 8.35 1.09 15.21
CA ILE A 129 8.28 1.35 13.76
C ILE A 129 8.80 0.12 13.05
N LYS A 130 7.98 -0.47 12.19
CA LYS A 130 8.30 -1.70 11.47
C LYS A 130 9.55 -1.52 10.61
N ALA A 131 10.53 -2.42 10.77
CA ALA A 131 11.69 -2.50 9.91
C ALA A 131 11.43 -3.44 8.70
N PHE A 132 12.13 -3.19 7.60
CA PHE A 132 11.99 -3.94 6.36
C PHE A 132 13.37 -4.35 5.83
N ALA A 133 13.43 -5.49 5.15
CA ALA A 133 14.67 -5.97 4.53
C ALA A 133 15.13 -5.03 3.38
N SER A 134 14.20 -4.35 2.71
CA SER A 134 14.49 -3.41 1.63
C SER A 134 13.49 -2.26 1.57
N LEU A 135 13.85 -1.17 0.87
CA LEU A 135 12.92 -0.09 0.55
C LEU A 135 11.71 -0.60 -0.26
N MET A 136 11.94 -1.56 -1.15
CA MET A 136 10.87 -2.20 -1.94
C MET A 136 9.84 -2.88 -1.04
N ASP A 137 10.26 -3.58 0.01
CA ASP A 137 9.35 -4.25 0.94
C ASP A 137 8.53 -3.25 1.76
N SER A 138 9.12 -2.10 2.10
CA SER A 138 8.39 -0.99 2.71
C SER A 138 7.30 -0.45 1.79
N VAL A 139 7.61 -0.23 0.50
CA VAL A 139 6.61 0.23 -0.49
C VAL A 139 5.50 -0.80 -0.70
N ARG A 140 5.85 -2.10 -0.81
CA ARG A 140 4.85 -3.21 -0.90
C ARG A 140 3.95 -3.27 0.34
N ALA A 141 4.54 -3.10 1.52
CA ALA A 141 3.79 -3.11 2.77
C ALA A 141 2.84 -1.91 2.87
N TYR A 142 3.28 -0.73 2.47
CA TYR A 142 2.45 0.47 2.38
C TYR A 142 1.27 0.26 1.43
N ALA A 143 1.53 -0.16 0.18
CA ALA A 143 0.47 -0.39 -0.81
C ALA A 143 -0.54 -1.44 -0.32
N ARG A 144 -0.08 -2.52 0.32
CA ARG A 144 -0.96 -3.51 0.93
C ARG A 144 -1.78 -2.92 2.06
N ASN A 145 -1.21 -2.07 2.91
CA ASN A 145 -1.92 -1.42 4.01
C ASN A 145 -3.06 -0.53 3.49
N ILE A 146 -2.79 0.36 2.54
CA ILE A 146 -3.81 1.18 1.88
C ILE A 146 -4.92 0.30 1.27
N ASN A 147 -4.54 -0.80 0.65
CA ASN A 147 -5.44 -1.71 -0.05
C ASN A 147 -6.21 -2.68 0.87
N SER A 148 -5.86 -2.81 2.15
CA SER A 148 -6.48 -3.80 3.04
C SER A 148 -7.02 -3.26 4.36
N HIS A 149 -6.41 -2.22 4.93
CA HIS A 149 -6.75 -1.75 6.27
C HIS A 149 -8.09 -0.98 6.27
N PRO A 150 -8.97 -1.20 7.27
CA PRO A 150 -10.28 -0.53 7.34
C PRO A 150 -10.21 1.00 7.31
N ALA A 151 -9.18 1.60 7.90
CA ALA A 151 -9.00 3.05 7.92
C ALA A 151 -8.96 3.71 6.52
N TYR A 152 -8.64 2.93 5.47
CA TYR A 152 -8.56 3.41 4.08
C TYR A 152 -9.74 2.96 3.22
N GLN A 153 -10.86 2.61 3.83
CA GLN A 153 -12.06 2.20 3.10
C GLN A 153 -12.56 3.31 2.18
N VAL A 154 -12.66 4.53 2.67
CA VAL A 154 -13.11 5.70 1.89
C VAL A 154 -12.23 5.94 0.65
N LEU A 155 -10.91 5.74 0.79
CA LEU A 155 -9.99 5.84 -0.36
C LEU A 155 -10.32 4.80 -1.43
N ARG A 156 -10.56 3.56 -1.03
CA ARG A 156 -10.88 2.46 -1.96
C ARG A 156 -12.22 2.66 -2.64
N GLU A 157 -13.23 3.09 -1.90
CA GLU A 157 -14.56 3.43 -2.43
C GLU A 157 -14.46 4.54 -3.47
N LYS A 158 -13.75 5.65 -3.16
CA LYS A 158 -13.54 6.74 -4.10
C LYS A 158 -12.79 6.30 -5.36
N ARG A 159 -11.78 5.46 -5.20
CA ARG A 159 -11.04 4.89 -6.33
C ARG A 159 -11.91 4.00 -7.21
N ALA A 160 -12.77 3.18 -6.61
CA ALA A 160 -13.71 2.32 -7.33
C ALA A 160 -14.77 3.14 -8.10
N GLU A 161 -15.27 4.21 -7.50
CA GLU A 161 -16.18 5.17 -8.13
C GLU A 161 -15.56 5.80 -9.40
N LEU A 162 -14.36 6.38 -9.28
CA LEU A 162 -13.65 6.97 -10.41
C LEU A 162 -13.44 5.96 -11.54
N ARG A 163 -13.14 4.71 -11.20
CA ARG A 163 -13.00 3.64 -12.20
C ARG A 163 -14.32 3.26 -12.87
N ALA A 164 -15.41 3.21 -12.12
CA ALA A 164 -16.74 2.92 -12.67
C ALA A 164 -17.17 4.01 -13.68
N ASP A 165 -16.78 5.25 -13.41
CA ASP A 165 -17.04 6.40 -14.27
C ASP A 165 -16.04 6.53 -15.45
N GLY A 166 -15.10 5.58 -15.58
CA GLY A 166 -14.05 5.61 -16.62
C GLY A 166 -13.03 6.72 -16.45
N GLN A 167 -12.94 7.32 -15.24
CA GLN A 167 -12.04 8.41 -14.95
C GLN A 167 -10.63 7.90 -14.59
N LEU A 168 -9.63 8.75 -14.86
CA LEU A 168 -8.27 8.49 -14.41
C LEU A 168 -8.17 8.72 -12.90
N VAL A 169 -7.66 7.72 -12.18
CA VAL A 169 -7.42 7.81 -10.73
C VAL A 169 -6.09 8.52 -10.49
N THR A 170 -6.12 9.72 -9.94
CA THR A 170 -4.93 10.50 -9.62
C THR A 170 -4.66 10.57 -8.12
N GLY A 171 -3.41 10.92 -7.74
CA GLY A 171 -3.07 11.15 -6.33
C GLY A 171 -3.83 12.32 -5.73
N TRP A 172 -4.18 13.31 -6.53
CA TRP A 172 -4.96 14.47 -6.12
C TRP A 172 -6.37 14.07 -5.69
N ASP A 173 -7.04 13.21 -6.48
CA ASP A 173 -8.41 12.76 -6.18
C ASP A 173 -8.48 12.00 -4.86
N LEU A 174 -7.42 11.24 -4.53
CA LEU A 174 -7.39 10.40 -3.35
C LEU A 174 -6.77 11.06 -2.12
N ALA A 175 -6.01 12.14 -2.26
CA ALA A 175 -5.30 12.79 -1.15
C ALA A 175 -6.25 13.21 -0.02
N SER A 176 -7.43 13.76 -0.36
CA SER A 176 -8.44 14.20 0.62
C SER A 176 -9.03 13.06 1.46
N THR A 177 -8.88 11.82 1.03
CA THR A 177 -9.38 10.63 1.75
C THR A 177 -8.41 10.09 2.80
N LEU A 178 -7.21 10.65 2.88
CA LEU A 178 -6.14 10.21 3.78
C LEU A 178 -6.10 10.99 5.11
N THR A 179 -7.20 11.55 5.53
CA THR A 179 -7.31 12.37 6.76
C THR A 179 -6.75 11.69 8.00
N LYS A 180 -6.87 10.37 8.11
CA LYS A 180 -6.30 9.59 9.22
C LYS A 180 -4.77 9.37 9.14
N TYR A 181 -4.13 9.71 8.03
CA TYR A 181 -2.68 9.72 7.93
C TYR A 181 -2.08 11.01 8.50
N SER A 182 -2.84 12.10 8.45
CA SER A 182 -2.43 13.43 8.91
C SER A 182 -2.78 13.74 10.37
N GLU A 183 -3.47 12.86 11.08
CA GLU A 183 -3.78 13.03 12.52
C GLU A 183 -2.58 12.74 13.45
N ARG A 184 -1.40 12.60 12.91
CA ARG A 184 -0.16 12.71 13.67
C ARG A 184 0.25 14.17 13.65
N GLY A 185 -0.29 14.91 14.65
CA GLY A 185 0.11 16.29 14.92
C GLY A 185 1.60 16.39 15.21
#